data_61ec402557e73bf5849f814efbd0d31c
#
_entry.id   61ec402557e73bf5849f814efbd0d31c
#
_cell.length_a   1.000
_cell.length_b   1.000
_cell.length_c   1.000
_cell.angle_alpha   90.00
_cell.angle_beta   90.00
_cell.angle_gamma   90.00
#
_symmetry.space_group_name_H-M   'P 1'
#
loop_
_entity.id
_entity.type
_entity.pdbx_description
1 polymer ?
#
loop_
_entity_poly.entity_id
_entity_poly.type
_entity_poly.pdbx_seq_one_letter_code
_entity_poly.pdbx_strand_id
1 'polypeptide(L)'
;MKVPTLKATPSRPVAVAAPEAPSYLIWQDDGALLDLAVIPNAKRSQLAGLHDGALRVRLAAPPVDGAANEALQRWLADEVGIPKSHVQLLRGASGRRKRVKLLVERRALQDWLARVSAALAALED
;
A
#
# COMPACT_ATOMS: atom_id res chain seq x y z
N MET A 1 -15.16 -1.22 31.10
CA MET A 1 -14.49 -1.44 30.63
C MET A 1 -14.33 -1.61 30.39
N LYS A 2 -14.63 -1.31 30.34
CA LYS A 2 -13.90 -1.54 29.76
C LYS A 2 -13.61 -1.47 29.21
N VAL A 3 -13.86 -1.02 29.46
CA VAL A 3 -13.04 -1.12 28.73
C VAL A 3 -12.86 -0.89 28.28
N PRO A 4 -12.96 -0.68 28.33
CA PRO A 4 -12.31 -0.56 27.70
C PRO A 4 -12.08 -0.35 27.27
N THR A 5 -12.08 0.07 27.36
CA THR A 5 -11.36 0.00 26.75
C THR A 5 -11.01 0.11 26.35
N LEU A 6 -11.03 0.39 26.48
CA LEU A 6 -10.25 0.22 25.93
C LEU A 6 -9.93 0.33 25.62
N LYS A 7 -9.71 0.38 25.73
CA LYS A 7 -8.92 0.29 25.28
C LYS A 7 -8.34 -0.01 25.06
N ALA A 8 -8.52 0.18 25.25
CA ALA A 8 -7.63 -0.30 24.75
C ALA A 8 -7.17 -0.72 24.61
N THR A 9 -7.02 -0.67 24.70
CA THR A 9 -6.29 -1.23 24.27
C THR A 9 -5.88 -1.74 24.11
N PRO A 10 -5.74 -1.95 24.23
CA PRO A 10 -5.15 -2.57 23.84
C PRO A 10 -4.91 -3.24 23.72
N SER A 11 -4.90 -3.21 23.58
CA SER A 11 -4.53 -3.92 23.09
C SER A 11 -4.66 -4.73 22.89
N ARG A 12 -4.58 -5.01 22.75
CA ARG A 12 -4.61 -5.72 22.29
C ARG A 12 -4.40 -6.67 22.00
N PRO A 13 -4.57 -7.07 21.93
CA PRO A 13 -4.27 -7.96 21.39
C PRO A 13 -4.27 -8.61 20.91
N VAL A 14 -4.13 -8.73 20.62
CA VAL A 14 -4.37 -9.34 19.86
C VAL A 14 -4.41 -9.87 19.21
N ALA A 15 -4.43 -9.94 19.15
CA ALA A 15 -4.54 -10.40 18.39
C ALA A 15 -4.66 -10.78 17.48
N VAL A 16 -4.53 -11.39 17.34
CA VAL A 16 -4.69 -11.71 16.34
C VAL A 16 -5.23 -11.18 15.46
N ALA A 17 -5.74 -10.71 15.57
CA ALA A 17 -6.32 -10.01 14.54
C ALA A 17 -5.29 -9.51 13.62
N ALA A 18 -5.62 -9.42 12.38
CA ALA A 18 -4.77 -8.79 11.44
C ALA A 18 -4.42 -7.43 12.00
N PRO A 19 -3.20 -7.01 11.88
CA PRO A 19 -2.87 -5.68 12.35
C PRO A 19 -3.75 -4.66 11.67
N GLU A 20 -4.10 -3.63 12.42
CA GLU A 20 -4.91 -2.56 11.89
C GLU A 20 -4.29 -1.98 10.64
N ALA A 21 -2.97 -1.88 10.64
CA ALA A 21 -2.27 -1.36 9.48
C ALA A 21 -0.91 -2.05 9.36
N PRO A 22 -0.59 -2.55 8.17
CA PRO A 22 0.78 -3.02 7.93
C PRO A 22 1.75 -1.85 7.92
N SER A 23 3.04 -2.16 7.96
CA SER A 23 4.07 -1.13 8.08
C SER A 23 4.04 -0.11 6.95
N TYR A 24 3.54 -0.48 5.78
CA TYR A 24 3.55 0.38 4.61
C TYR A 24 2.27 1.21 4.47
N LEU A 25 1.36 1.15 5.45
CA LEU A 25 0.06 1.81 5.34
C LEU A 25 -0.26 2.64 6.58
N ILE A 26 -0.82 3.82 6.36
CA ILE A 26 -1.35 4.67 7.43
C ILE A 26 -2.78 5.01 7.09
N TRP A 27 -3.73 4.57 7.92
CA TRP A 27 -5.14 4.86 7.71
C TRP A 27 -5.43 6.35 7.89
N GLN A 28 -6.35 6.86 7.08
CA GLN A 28 -6.86 8.23 7.20
C GLN A 28 -8.37 8.21 7.06
N ASP A 29 -9.02 9.35 7.33
CA ASP A 29 -10.47 9.43 7.34
C ASP A 29 -11.09 9.06 5.99
N ASP A 30 -10.46 9.47 4.91
CA ASP A 30 -10.99 9.29 3.57
C ASP A 30 -10.20 8.29 2.73
N GLY A 31 -9.33 7.53 3.36
CA GLY A 31 -8.52 6.57 2.64
C GLY A 31 -7.29 6.17 3.43
N ALA A 32 -6.14 6.20 2.78
CA ALA A 32 -4.90 5.80 3.44
C ALA A 32 -3.68 6.32 2.71
N LEU A 33 -2.57 6.42 3.44
CA LEU A 33 -1.26 6.69 2.86
C LEU A 33 -0.53 5.38 2.68
N LEU A 34 0.14 5.24 1.56
CA LEU A 34 0.83 4.00 1.21
C LEU A 34 2.28 4.32 0.87
N ASP A 35 3.21 3.62 1.51
CA ASP A 35 4.64 3.77 1.24
C ASP A 35 5.10 2.68 0.28
N LEU A 36 5.75 3.08 -0.79
CA LEU A 36 6.14 2.16 -1.85
C LEU A 36 7.61 2.33 -2.20
N ALA A 37 8.24 1.20 -2.55
CA ALA A 37 9.57 1.18 -3.12
C ALA A 37 9.43 0.64 -4.53
N VAL A 38 9.72 1.46 -5.55
CA VAL A 38 9.46 1.08 -6.93
C VAL A 38 10.74 0.65 -7.63
N ILE A 39 10.59 -0.35 -8.51
CA ILE A 39 11.66 -0.85 -9.34
C ILE A 39 11.22 -0.68 -10.80
N PRO A 40 11.78 0.30 -11.51
CA PRO A 40 11.40 0.52 -12.91
C PRO A 40 12.05 -0.51 -13.83
N ASN A 41 11.73 -0.42 -15.09
CA ASN A 41 12.34 -1.26 -16.14
C ASN A 41 11.97 -2.73 -16.05
N ALA A 42 10.86 -3.05 -15.40
CA ALA A 42 10.39 -4.43 -15.36
C ALA A 42 9.58 -4.73 -16.61
N LYS A 43 9.42 -6.00 -16.91
CA LYS A 43 8.61 -6.39 -18.06
C LYS A 43 7.14 -6.13 -17.83
N ARG A 44 6.70 -6.18 -16.59
CA ARG A 44 5.31 -5.86 -16.25
C ARG A 44 5.25 -5.35 -14.82
N SER A 45 4.19 -4.63 -14.53
CA SER A 45 3.97 -4.07 -13.19
C SER A 45 3.39 -5.15 -12.29
N GLN A 46 4.02 -5.36 -11.14
CA GLN A 46 3.58 -6.39 -10.20
C GLN A 46 4.19 -6.17 -8.84
N LEU A 47 3.52 -6.73 -7.83
CA LEU A 47 4.02 -6.73 -6.47
C LEU A 47 5.30 -7.56 -6.38
N ALA A 48 6.31 -7.05 -5.68
CA ALA A 48 7.60 -7.73 -5.57
C ALA A 48 7.98 -8.14 -4.15
N GLY A 49 7.30 -7.60 -3.14
CA GLY A 49 7.62 -7.95 -1.75
C GLY A 49 7.61 -6.75 -0.85
N LEU A 50 8.38 -6.83 0.24
CA LEU A 50 8.56 -5.71 1.17
C LEU A 50 10.02 -5.32 1.20
N HIS A 51 10.26 -4.03 1.47
CA HIS A 51 11.62 -3.51 1.57
C HIS A 51 11.60 -2.33 2.53
N ASP A 52 12.31 -2.45 3.65
CA ASP A 52 12.40 -1.37 4.64
C ASP A 52 11.03 -0.85 5.05
N GLY A 53 10.08 -1.74 5.26
CA GLY A 53 8.76 -1.36 5.69
C GLY A 53 7.86 -0.83 4.58
N ALA A 54 8.37 -0.72 3.36
CA ALA A 54 7.60 -0.25 2.22
C ALA A 54 7.20 -1.41 1.33
N LEU A 55 6.10 -1.25 0.62
CA LEU A 55 5.63 -2.24 -0.33
C LEU A 55 6.44 -2.11 -1.61
N ARG A 56 7.10 -3.18 -2.00
CA ARG A 56 7.98 -3.16 -3.15
C ARG A 56 7.22 -3.54 -4.40
N VAL A 57 7.33 -2.71 -5.45
CA VAL A 57 6.55 -2.88 -6.67
C VAL A 57 7.45 -2.74 -7.88
N ARG A 58 7.40 -3.71 -8.79
CA ARG A 58 8.06 -3.60 -10.08
C ARG A 58 7.13 -2.87 -11.03
N LEU A 59 7.70 -1.98 -11.83
CA LEU A 59 6.90 -1.18 -12.76
C LEU A 59 7.43 -1.35 -14.18
N ALA A 60 6.50 -1.60 -15.11
CA ALA A 60 6.80 -1.69 -16.52
C ALA A 60 6.88 -0.28 -17.10
N ALA A 61 7.94 0.46 -16.72
CA ALA A 61 8.11 1.83 -17.13
C ALA A 61 9.60 2.15 -17.12
N PRO A 62 10.05 3.06 -17.97
CA PRO A 62 11.46 3.48 -17.93
C PRO A 62 11.72 4.24 -16.61
N PRO A 63 13.00 4.32 -16.20
CA PRO A 63 13.36 4.98 -14.95
C PRO A 63 13.35 6.51 -15.07
N VAL A 64 12.24 7.03 -15.52
CA VAL A 64 11.99 8.46 -15.66
C VAL A 64 10.84 8.79 -14.75
N ASP A 65 10.98 9.81 -13.91
CA ASP A 65 10.01 10.09 -12.84
C ASP A 65 8.57 10.13 -13.33
N GLY A 66 8.30 10.86 -14.42
CA GLY A 66 6.93 10.95 -14.92
C GLY A 66 6.35 9.62 -15.35
N ALA A 67 7.14 8.81 -16.05
CA ALA A 67 6.67 7.52 -16.54
C ALA A 67 6.45 6.54 -15.40
N ALA A 68 7.39 6.50 -14.44
CA ALA A 68 7.26 5.59 -13.30
C ALA A 68 6.09 5.98 -12.42
N ASN A 69 5.92 7.29 -12.19
CA ASN A 69 4.81 7.78 -11.37
C ASN A 69 3.47 7.42 -11.98
N GLU A 70 3.32 7.60 -13.28
CA GLU A 70 2.08 7.28 -13.96
C GLU A 70 1.80 5.79 -13.93
N ALA A 71 2.82 4.97 -14.18
CA ALA A 71 2.67 3.52 -14.13
C ALA A 71 2.24 3.06 -12.74
N LEU A 72 2.81 3.68 -11.69
CA LEU A 72 2.44 3.34 -10.32
C LEU A 72 0.99 3.71 -10.03
N GLN A 73 0.57 4.90 -10.44
CA GLN A 73 -0.82 5.31 -10.23
C GLN A 73 -1.79 4.36 -10.94
N ARG A 74 -1.47 3.98 -12.16
CA ARG A 74 -2.33 3.09 -12.95
C ARG A 74 -2.39 1.71 -12.32
N TRP A 75 -1.23 1.19 -11.89
CA TRP A 75 -1.17 -0.13 -11.27
C TRP A 75 -2.01 -0.17 -9.99
N LEU A 76 -1.86 0.86 -9.13
CA LEU A 76 -2.61 0.91 -7.88
C LEU A 76 -4.12 1.05 -8.12
N ALA A 77 -4.49 1.89 -9.08
CA ALA A 77 -5.91 2.06 -9.40
C ALA A 77 -6.53 0.74 -9.84
N ASP A 78 -5.82 0.00 -10.69
CA ASP A 78 -6.30 -1.30 -11.15
C ASP A 78 -6.36 -2.32 -10.02
N GLU A 79 -5.34 -2.33 -9.16
CA GLU A 79 -5.27 -3.28 -8.06
C GLU A 79 -6.37 -3.08 -7.05
N VAL A 80 -6.62 -1.84 -6.68
CA VAL A 80 -7.60 -1.52 -5.64
C VAL A 80 -9.00 -1.41 -6.23
N GLY A 81 -9.11 -1.12 -7.52
CA GLY A 81 -10.40 -0.97 -8.19
C GLY A 81 -10.98 0.41 -8.04
N ILE A 82 -10.14 1.44 -8.06
CA ILE A 82 -10.56 2.83 -7.94
C ILE A 82 -10.09 3.61 -9.16
N PRO A 83 -10.68 4.79 -9.42
CA PRO A 83 -10.22 5.63 -10.52
C PRO A 83 -8.77 6.09 -10.29
N LYS A 84 -8.05 6.27 -11.36
CA LYS A 84 -6.67 6.74 -11.28
C LYS A 84 -6.57 8.08 -10.55
N SER A 85 -7.59 8.92 -10.70
CA SER A 85 -7.62 10.23 -10.04
C SER A 85 -7.67 10.11 -8.51
N HIS A 86 -8.05 8.95 -7.99
CA HIS A 86 -8.09 8.70 -6.55
C HIS A 86 -6.75 8.21 -6.01
N VAL A 87 -5.74 8.08 -6.85
CA VAL A 87 -4.40 7.72 -6.45
C VAL A 87 -3.54 8.98 -6.60
N GLN A 88 -3.15 9.57 -5.48
CA GLN A 88 -2.46 10.85 -5.47
C GLN A 88 -1.03 10.68 -4.99
N LEU A 89 -0.07 11.04 -5.84
CA LEU A 89 1.32 11.02 -5.44
C LEU A 89 1.60 12.22 -4.55
N LEU A 90 2.25 11.99 -3.42
CA LEU A 90 2.56 13.04 -2.49
C LEU A 90 3.98 13.54 -2.71
N ARG A 91 4.19 14.78 -2.36
CA ARG A 91 5.50 15.39 -2.44
C ARG A 91 6.43 14.81 -1.39
N GLY A 92 7.72 14.98 -1.61
CA GLY A 92 8.74 14.59 -0.65
C GLY A 92 9.28 13.21 -0.86
N ALA A 93 8.57 12.36 -1.59
CA ALA A 93 9.09 11.05 -1.94
C ALA A 93 9.90 11.20 -3.23
N SER A 94 11.14 10.79 -3.20
CA SER A 94 12.01 10.95 -4.37
C SER A 94 12.67 9.63 -4.70
N GLY A 95 13.22 9.58 -5.91
CA GLY A 95 13.89 8.38 -6.37
C GLY A 95 12.92 7.21 -6.41
N ARG A 96 13.31 6.12 -5.79
CA ARG A 96 12.51 4.89 -5.82
C ARG A 96 11.56 4.76 -4.66
N ARG A 97 11.61 5.65 -3.69
CA ARG A 97 10.66 5.66 -2.58
C ARG A 97 9.55 6.64 -2.91
N LYS A 98 8.32 6.16 -2.85
CA LYS A 98 7.14 6.96 -3.18
C LYS A 98 6.12 6.83 -2.08
N ARG A 99 5.36 7.88 -1.87
CA ARG A 99 4.23 7.85 -0.96
C ARG A 99 3.00 8.31 -1.73
N VAL A 100 1.92 7.54 -1.64
CA VAL A 100 0.68 7.89 -2.32
C VAL A 100 -0.45 7.96 -1.33
N LYS A 101 -1.43 8.81 -1.64
CA LYS A 101 -2.69 8.87 -0.92
C LYS A 101 -3.73 8.15 -1.78
N LEU A 102 -4.41 7.18 -1.17
CA LEU A 102 -5.51 6.47 -1.81
C LEU A 102 -6.82 6.98 -1.25
N LEU A 103 -7.68 7.50 -2.13
CA LEU A 103 -9.02 7.92 -1.75
C LEU A 103 -9.94 6.73 -1.99
N VAL A 104 -10.28 6.02 -0.92
CA VAL A 104 -10.95 4.73 -1.05
C VAL A 104 -11.66 4.39 0.26
N GLU A 105 -12.76 3.66 0.15
CA GLU A 105 -13.44 3.16 1.34
C GLU A 105 -12.56 2.15 2.06
N ARG A 106 -12.63 2.18 3.38
CA ARG A 106 -11.81 1.31 4.21
C ARG A 106 -12.01 -0.16 3.83
N ARG A 107 -13.25 -0.57 3.62
CA ARG A 107 -13.53 -1.97 3.33
C ARG A 107 -12.89 -2.44 2.03
N ALA A 108 -12.97 -1.60 0.99
CA ALA A 108 -12.36 -1.94 -0.29
C ALA A 108 -10.86 -2.07 -0.15
N LEU A 109 -10.25 -1.18 0.62
CA LEU A 109 -8.81 -1.25 0.84
C LEU A 109 -8.44 -2.45 1.69
N GLN A 110 -9.25 -2.78 2.71
CA GLN A 110 -8.99 -3.97 3.51
C GLN A 110 -9.02 -5.24 2.66
N ASP A 111 -9.95 -5.32 1.72
CA ASP A 111 -10.02 -6.46 0.81
C ASP A 111 -8.74 -6.57 -0.02
N TRP A 112 -8.25 -5.43 -0.52
CA TRP A 112 -7.00 -5.43 -1.27
C TRP A 112 -5.82 -5.82 -0.39
N LEU A 113 -5.77 -5.31 0.84
CA LEU A 113 -4.68 -5.64 1.76
C LEU A 113 -4.64 -7.13 2.05
N ALA A 114 -5.79 -7.78 2.13
CA ALA A 114 -5.83 -9.23 2.31
C ALA A 114 -5.20 -9.95 1.11
N ARG A 115 -5.49 -9.48 -0.11
CA ARG A 115 -4.86 -10.05 -1.30
C ARG A 115 -3.36 -9.81 -1.32
N VAL A 116 -2.93 -8.62 -0.89
CA VAL A 116 -1.51 -8.31 -0.81
C VAL A 116 -0.82 -9.22 0.18
N SER A 117 -1.43 -9.41 1.34
CA SER A 117 -0.86 -10.28 2.37
C SER A 117 -0.66 -11.70 1.85
N ALA A 118 -1.65 -12.22 1.14
CA ALA A 118 -1.55 -13.56 0.55
C ALA A 118 -0.46 -13.61 -0.52
N ALA A 119 -0.37 -12.57 -1.34
CA ALA A 119 0.66 -12.52 -2.38
C ALA A 119 2.06 -12.43 -1.79
N LEU A 120 2.22 -11.65 -0.72
CA LEU A 120 3.51 -11.53 -0.05
C LEU A 120 3.94 -12.87 0.55
N ALA A 121 3.01 -13.61 1.14
CA ALA A 121 3.31 -14.93 1.69
C ALA A 121 3.76 -15.88 0.59
N ALA A 122 3.12 -15.81 -0.58
CA ALA A 122 3.51 -16.66 -1.70
C ALA A 122 4.91 -16.32 -2.21
N LEU A 123 5.30 -15.06 -2.14
CA LEU A 123 6.63 -14.65 -2.60
C LEU A 123 7.74 -15.12 -1.68
N GLU A 124 7.42 -15.43 -0.43
CA GLU A 124 8.42 -15.89 0.52
C GLU A 124 8.76 -17.36 0.37
N ASP A 125 7.95 -18.10 -0.35
CA ASP A 125 8.21 -19.53 -0.62
C ASP A 125 9.14 -19.75 -1.83
#